data_ea38d45f57e958a6bde73825d6283470
#
_entry.id   ea38d45f57e958a6bde73825d6283470
#
_cell.length_a   1.000
_cell.length_b   1.000
_cell.length_c   1.000
_cell.angle_alpha   90.00
_cell.angle_beta   90.00
_cell.angle_gamma   90.00
#
_symmetry.space_group_name_H-M   'P 1'
#
loop_
_entity.id
_entity.type
_entity.pdbx_description
1 polymer ?
#
loop_
_entity_poly.entity_id
_entity_poly.type
_entity_poly.pdbx_seq_one_letter_code
_entity_poly.pdbx_strand_id
1 'polypeptide(L)'
;MSIKPKNVVVILLDSLNKHDLSAFEGKQFDTPNIDRLAQRSITFTNHHTGSLPCIPARHDILVGAWDFLWKPWGSIELWEESITAALRRKGVVTQLITDHPHLFEVGGENFHTDFTAWEYERGHESDPWKTRPDPSWIGAPSFGRGHTHYDNSRGYFNGAEDFPGPRTMRAAAKWIRDASPQHRAKDERFMLFIDEFDPHEPFDTPEEWAMKYDDTWEGPHLVWPPYAVDAIAQGIINKREAHQIHSQYGSKLSMIDHYLGQVLDALDETNAWDDTAVVLCTDHGHYLGDSDVHGRDLWGKPSVPVYKELGNIPMMIYWPGVTPRVCNALTTSTDIHATIAEVFDAEVKHRTHGTSLQPLIDASSVRIRDWLLTGVWGREIQLVTEEWRYSRGPTGANAPLSLWSNRWSTMPIAKYPNYKMPNPDERANLDKMPGTTIPVIRQPFVEGDLLPFWAMATQFEHILYNRQEDPQESTNRVDGSYESDAVELLRHALVQVEAPSDHLVRLGLN
;
A
#
# COMPACT_ATOMS: atom_id res chain seq x y z
N MET A 1 -30.93 5.01 -7.62
CA MET A 1 -30.17 6.27 -7.42
C MET A 1 -29.21 6.03 -6.27
N SER A 2 -27.95 6.37 -6.43
CA SER A 2 -26.96 6.30 -5.35
C SER A 2 -27.41 7.20 -4.18
N ILE A 3 -27.25 6.69 -2.97
CA ILE A 3 -27.52 7.48 -1.76
C ILE A 3 -26.16 7.98 -1.26
N LYS A 4 -26.00 9.30 -1.05
CA LYS A 4 -24.77 9.83 -0.47
C LYS A 4 -24.59 9.26 0.93
N PRO A 5 -23.54 8.51 1.21
CA PRO A 5 -23.35 7.92 2.53
C PRO A 5 -23.08 9.00 3.58
N LYS A 6 -23.51 8.73 4.80
CA LYS A 6 -23.19 9.56 5.96
C LYS A 6 -21.82 9.22 6.54
N ASN A 7 -21.44 7.93 6.45
CA ASN A 7 -20.27 7.37 7.09
C ASN A 7 -19.42 6.60 6.09
N VAL A 8 -18.16 6.39 6.44
CA VAL A 8 -17.21 5.60 5.63
C VAL A 8 -16.47 4.62 6.53
N VAL A 9 -16.35 3.37 6.10
CA VAL A 9 -15.43 2.38 6.65
C VAL A 9 -14.41 2.06 5.57
N VAL A 10 -13.13 2.25 5.85
CA VAL A 10 -12.01 1.83 5.00
C VAL A 10 -11.36 0.62 5.64
N ILE A 11 -11.19 -0.45 4.88
CA ILE A 11 -10.50 -1.68 5.28
C ILE A 11 -9.30 -1.80 4.36
N LEU A 12 -8.12 -1.53 4.88
CA LEU A 12 -6.85 -1.68 4.18
C LEU A 12 -6.19 -2.96 4.69
N LEU A 13 -5.91 -3.90 3.77
CA LEU A 13 -5.13 -5.11 4.01
C LEU A 13 -3.78 -4.94 3.32
N ASP A 14 -2.68 -4.95 4.08
CA ASP A 14 -1.34 -4.68 3.52
C ASP A 14 -0.83 -5.83 2.66
N SER A 15 -0.22 -5.51 1.52
CA SER A 15 0.39 -6.49 0.61
C SER A 15 -0.59 -7.51 0.02
N LEU A 16 -1.84 -7.12 -0.22
CA LEU A 16 -2.88 -8.01 -0.74
C LEU A 16 -2.78 -8.16 -2.26
N ASN A 17 -2.44 -9.35 -2.71
CA ASN A 17 -2.37 -9.67 -4.14
C ASN A 17 -3.74 -9.82 -4.77
N LYS A 18 -3.98 -9.07 -5.82
CA LYS A 18 -5.23 -9.13 -6.59
C LYS A 18 -5.46 -10.50 -7.22
N HIS A 19 -4.42 -11.11 -7.80
CA HIS A 19 -4.52 -12.38 -8.52
C HIS A 19 -4.75 -13.60 -7.62
N ASP A 20 -4.60 -13.43 -6.29
CA ASP A 20 -4.87 -14.47 -5.30
C ASP A 20 -6.33 -14.47 -4.82
N LEU A 21 -7.13 -13.46 -5.19
CA LEU A 21 -8.50 -13.30 -4.74
C LEU A 21 -9.51 -13.90 -5.75
N SER A 22 -10.41 -14.74 -5.28
CA SER A 22 -11.48 -15.33 -6.11
C SER A 22 -12.40 -14.28 -6.75
N ALA A 23 -12.63 -13.15 -6.08
CA ALA A 23 -13.35 -12.01 -6.62
C ALA A 23 -12.67 -11.36 -7.85
N PHE A 24 -11.39 -11.64 -8.09
CA PHE A 24 -10.60 -11.22 -9.24
C PHE A 24 -10.04 -12.39 -10.05
N GLU A 25 -10.79 -13.52 -10.05
CA GLU A 25 -10.49 -14.74 -10.79
C GLU A 25 -9.33 -15.59 -10.24
N GLY A 26 -8.81 -15.29 -9.05
CA GLY A 26 -7.87 -16.15 -8.32
C GLY A 26 -8.50 -17.50 -7.95
N LYS A 27 -7.68 -18.56 -7.92
CA LYS A 27 -8.18 -19.93 -7.69
C LYS A 27 -7.39 -20.71 -6.66
N GLN A 28 -6.36 -20.08 -6.09
CA GLN A 28 -5.42 -20.80 -5.22
C GLN A 28 -5.85 -20.78 -3.77
N PHE A 29 -6.44 -19.68 -3.31
CA PHE A 29 -6.75 -19.46 -1.90
C PHE A 29 -8.24 -19.17 -1.69
N ASP A 30 -8.74 -19.57 -0.52
CA ASP A 30 -10.14 -19.37 -0.13
C ASP A 30 -10.30 -18.01 0.58
N THR A 31 -11.15 -17.14 -0.01
CA THR A 31 -11.46 -15.81 0.54
C THR A 31 -12.97 -15.54 0.52
N PRO A 32 -13.79 -16.37 1.20
CA PRO A 32 -15.26 -16.32 1.08
C PRO A 32 -15.86 -15.01 1.63
N ASN A 33 -15.23 -14.32 2.57
CA ASN A 33 -15.75 -13.06 3.09
C ASN A 33 -15.39 -11.87 2.18
N ILE A 34 -14.23 -11.88 1.54
CA ILE A 34 -13.92 -10.94 0.46
C ILE A 34 -14.92 -11.13 -0.69
N ASP A 35 -15.25 -12.36 -1.05
CA ASP A 35 -16.29 -12.66 -2.05
C ASP A 35 -17.67 -12.15 -1.64
N ARG A 36 -18.04 -12.33 -0.35
CA ARG A 36 -19.29 -11.79 0.22
C ARG A 36 -19.37 -10.27 0.08
N LEU A 37 -18.26 -9.57 0.31
CA LEU A 37 -18.18 -8.13 0.09
C LEU A 37 -18.27 -7.77 -1.39
N ALA A 38 -17.56 -8.50 -2.27
CA ALA A 38 -17.59 -8.29 -3.72
C ALA A 38 -18.98 -8.40 -4.30
N GLN A 39 -19.80 -9.37 -3.82
CA GLN A 39 -21.18 -9.60 -4.27
C GLN A 39 -22.12 -8.41 -4.03
N ARG A 40 -21.76 -7.47 -3.15
CA ARG A 40 -22.53 -6.25 -2.87
C ARG A 40 -21.81 -4.97 -3.26
N SER A 41 -20.64 -5.06 -3.88
CA SER A 41 -19.75 -3.93 -4.15
C SER A 41 -19.54 -3.68 -5.65
N ILE A 42 -19.01 -2.52 -5.96
CA ILE A 42 -18.34 -2.26 -7.24
C ILE A 42 -16.93 -2.80 -7.10
N THR A 43 -16.53 -3.71 -8.00
CA THR A 43 -15.19 -4.29 -8.04
C THR A 43 -14.36 -3.57 -9.10
N PHE A 44 -13.30 -2.89 -8.70
CA PHE A 44 -12.41 -2.13 -9.58
C PHE A 44 -11.25 -3.02 -10.03
N THR A 45 -11.24 -3.41 -11.29
CA THR A 45 -10.23 -4.34 -11.83
C THR A 45 -8.97 -3.66 -12.34
N ASN A 46 -9.01 -2.34 -12.51
CA ASN A 46 -7.91 -1.52 -13.02
C ASN A 46 -7.52 -0.41 -12.03
N HIS A 47 -7.43 -0.79 -10.75
CA HIS A 47 -6.95 0.06 -9.68
C HIS A 47 -5.45 -0.16 -9.46
N HIS A 48 -4.70 0.93 -9.25
CA HIS A 48 -3.24 0.88 -9.14
C HIS A 48 -2.75 1.61 -7.90
N THR A 49 -1.68 1.07 -7.29
CA THR A 49 -0.92 1.81 -6.30
C THR A 49 -0.31 3.07 -6.91
N GLY A 50 -0.10 4.09 -6.11
CA GLY A 50 0.64 5.28 -6.50
C GLY A 50 2.07 5.22 -5.97
N SER A 51 2.29 5.72 -4.77
CA SER A 51 3.58 5.70 -4.09
C SER A 51 3.82 4.35 -3.39
N LEU A 52 5.07 3.91 -3.38
CA LEU A 52 5.51 2.65 -2.78
C LEU A 52 6.67 2.91 -1.80
N PRO A 53 6.85 2.03 -0.78
CA PRO A 53 5.93 0.96 -0.37
C PRO A 53 4.90 1.44 0.68
N CYS A 54 4.69 0.71 1.76
CA CYS A 54 3.60 0.81 2.73
C CYS A 54 3.27 2.24 3.22
N ILE A 55 4.21 2.99 3.81
CA ILE A 55 3.96 4.34 4.34
C ILE A 55 3.72 5.37 3.23
N PRO A 56 4.49 5.43 2.13
CA PRO A 56 4.16 6.27 0.98
C PRO A 56 2.78 5.98 0.37
N ALA A 57 2.35 4.72 0.31
CA ALA A 57 1.02 4.38 -0.18
C ALA A 57 -0.10 4.85 0.78
N ARG A 58 0.12 4.78 2.09
CA ARG A 58 -0.80 5.36 3.09
C ARG A 58 -0.84 6.88 3.01
N HIS A 59 0.29 7.51 2.69
CA HIS A 59 0.32 8.94 2.42
C HIS A 59 -0.59 9.30 1.23
N ASP A 60 -0.52 8.55 0.13
CA ASP A 60 -1.41 8.74 -1.02
C ASP A 60 -2.89 8.66 -0.63
N ILE A 61 -3.27 7.69 0.23
CA ILE A 61 -4.65 7.50 0.68
C ILE A 61 -5.09 8.60 1.65
N LEU A 62 -4.23 9.02 2.57
CA LEU A 62 -4.59 9.94 3.64
C LEU A 62 -4.33 11.41 3.30
N VAL A 63 -3.38 11.70 2.44
CA VAL A 63 -3.01 13.07 2.01
C VAL A 63 -3.45 13.36 0.57
N GLY A 64 -3.59 12.34 -0.27
CA GLY A 64 -4.10 12.50 -1.63
C GLY A 64 -3.05 12.93 -2.66
N ALA A 65 -1.77 12.88 -2.32
CA ALA A 65 -0.68 13.28 -3.19
C ALA A 65 0.31 12.14 -3.40
N TRP A 66 0.85 12.01 -4.61
CA TRP A 66 1.90 11.02 -4.92
C TRP A 66 3.21 11.41 -4.27
N ASP A 67 3.47 10.85 -3.10
CA ASP A 67 4.58 11.17 -2.21
C ASP A 67 5.95 10.89 -2.83
N PHE A 68 6.07 9.81 -3.59
CA PHE A 68 7.31 9.37 -4.23
C PHE A 68 7.95 10.38 -5.20
N LEU A 69 7.21 11.42 -5.60
CA LEU A 69 7.75 12.48 -6.45
C LEU A 69 8.65 13.45 -5.68
N TRP A 70 8.49 13.58 -4.38
CA TRP A 70 9.19 14.58 -3.58
C TRP A 70 10.07 14.03 -2.48
N LYS A 71 9.65 12.93 -1.86
CA LYS A 71 10.33 12.37 -0.71
C LYS A 71 10.26 10.84 -0.70
N PRO A 72 11.21 10.17 -0.05
CA PRO A 72 11.14 8.75 0.27
C PRO A 72 10.11 8.51 1.37
N TRP A 73 10.03 7.26 1.85
CA TRP A 73 9.33 6.90 3.08
C TRP A 73 9.55 7.93 4.19
N GLY A 74 8.47 8.52 4.68
CA GLY A 74 8.52 9.59 5.69
C GLY A 74 7.15 9.96 6.23
N SER A 75 7.14 10.80 7.28
CA SER A 75 5.94 11.32 7.93
C SER A 75 5.16 12.27 7.03
N ILE A 76 3.90 12.55 7.39
CA ILE A 76 3.12 13.65 6.81
C ILE A 76 3.82 14.97 7.11
N GLU A 77 4.02 15.83 6.11
CA GLU A 77 4.68 17.11 6.23
C GLU A 77 3.85 18.14 7.03
N LEU A 78 4.50 19.16 7.60
CA LEU A 78 3.80 20.18 8.39
C LEU A 78 2.85 21.05 7.56
N TRP A 79 3.04 21.11 6.24
CA TRP A 79 2.20 21.88 5.33
C TRP A 79 1.09 21.06 4.68
N GLU A 80 1.13 19.74 4.85
CA GLU A 80 0.10 18.81 4.39
C GLU A 80 -1.00 18.67 5.44
N GLU A 81 -2.20 18.43 4.99
CA GLU A 81 -3.33 18.13 5.83
C GLU A 81 -3.91 16.79 5.44
N SER A 82 -3.88 15.83 6.35
CA SER A 82 -4.53 14.55 6.10
C SER A 82 -6.05 14.71 5.98
N ILE A 83 -6.69 13.79 5.25
CA ILE A 83 -8.15 13.76 5.18
C ILE A 83 -8.77 13.63 6.59
N THR A 84 -8.13 12.90 7.48
CA THR A 84 -8.60 12.72 8.86
C THR A 84 -8.59 14.03 9.65
N ALA A 85 -7.55 14.85 9.52
CA ALA A 85 -7.50 16.18 10.10
C ALA A 85 -8.59 17.10 9.51
N ALA A 86 -8.77 17.08 8.19
CA ALA A 86 -9.82 17.84 7.51
C ALA A 86 -11.23 17.43 7.98
N LEU A 87 -11.48 16.12 8.16
CA LEU A 87 -12.73 15.58 8.66
C LEU A 87 -13.01 16.01 10.10
N ARG A 88 -11.99 15.95 10.98
CA ARG A 88 -12.11 16.44 12.37
C ARG A 88 -12.52 17.91 12.44
N ARG A 89 -11.98 18.77 11.58
CA ARG A 89 -12.39 20.18 11.50
C ARG A 89 -13.87 20.35 11.14
N LYS A 90 -14.46 19.35 10.46
CA LYS A 90 -15.89 19.30 10.12
C LYS A 90 -16.76 18.60 11.18
N GLY A 91 -16.18 18.22 12.31
CA GLY A 91 -16.89 17.52 13.36
C GLY A 91 -17.19 16.05 13.05
N VAL A 92 -16.52 15.47 12.04
CA VAL A 92 -16.60 14.04 11.74
C VAL A 92 -15.66 13.29 12.68
N VAL A 93 -16.18 12.25 13.33
CA VAL A 93 -15.38 11.36 14.18
C VAL A 93 -14.50 10.48 13.28
N THR A 94 -13.20 10.43 13.54
CA THR A 94 -12.27 9.57 12.81
C THR A 94 -11.62 8.59 13.78
N GLN A 95 -11.78 7.30 13.52
CA GLN A 95 -11.20 6.21 14.32
C GLN A 95 -10.23 5.41 13.47
N LEU A 96 -9.01 5.21 13.98
CA LEU A 96 -8.05 4.25 13.45
C LEU A 96 -8.04 3.00 14.34
N ILE A 97 -8.04 1.82 13.73
CA ILE A 97 -7.74 0.54 14.40
C ILE A 97 -6.70 -0.17 13.55
N THR A 98 -5.56 -0.50 14.13
CA THR A 98 -4.41 -0.95 13.35
C THR A 98 -3.49 -1.86 14.15
N ASP A 99 -2.77 -2.74 13.47
CA ASP A 99 -1.60 -3.46 13.96
C ASP A 99 -0.31 -3.09 13.17
N HIS A 100 -0.38 -2.07 12.32
CA HIS A 100 0.71 -1.64 11.47
C HIS A 100 1.81 -0.91 12.27
N PRO A 101 2.98 -1.55 12.55
CA PRO A 101 3.99 -1.00 13.45
C PRO A 101 4.64 0.27 12.90
N HIS A 102 4.75 0.40 11.57
CA HIS A 102 5.42 1.53 10.93
C HIS A 102 4.71 2.87 11.13
N LEU A 103 3.44 2.90 11.53
CA LEU A 103 2.74 4.13 11.93
C LEU A 103 3.22 4.70 13.28
N PHE A 104 4.03 3.95 14.03
CA PHE A 104 4.47 4.28 15.39
C PHE A 104 6.00 4.34 15.53
N GLU A 105 6.73 4.34 14.42
CA GLU A 105 8.19 4.43 14.39
C GLU A 105 8.68 5.59 13.53
N VAL A 106 10.01 5.82 13.55
CA VAL A 106 10.65 6.85 12.73
C VAL A 106 10.37 6.63 11.26
N GLY A 107 9.83 7.64 10.58
CA GLY A 107 9.44 7.58 9.17
C GLY A 107 7.96 7.29 8.93
N GLY A 108 7.20 6.90 9.95
CA GLY A 108 5.76 6.68 9.87
C GLY A 108 4.97 7.37 10.97
N GLU A 109 5.66 8.01 11.91
CA GLU A 109 5.02 8.74 12.99
C GLU A 109 4.13 9.88 12.48
N ASN A 110 3.11 10.21 13.25
CA ASN A 110 2.09 11.24 13.06
C ASN A 110 0.91 10.92 12.12
N PHE A 111 0.93 9.85 11.36
CA PHE A 111 -0.27 9.44 10.61
C PHE A 111 -1.46 9.20 11.55
N HIS A 112 -1.23 8.50 12.65
CA HIS A 112 -2.27 8.16 13.66
C HIS A 112 -2.74 9.39 14.46
N THR A 113 -1.91 10.41 14.66
CA THR A 113 -2.23 11.58 15.50
C THR A 113 -3.31 12.48 14.90
N ASP A 114 -3.56 12.38 13.60
CA ASP A 114 -4.59 13.15 12.92
C ASP A 114 -5.99 12.55 13.08
N PHE A 115 -6.10 11.30 13.54
CA PHE A 115 -7.39 10.71 13.90
C PHE A 115 -7.92 11.28 15.22
N THR A 116 -9.24 11.23 15.41
CA THR A 116 -9.88 11.59 16.69
C THR A 116 -9.46 10.63 17.80
N ALA A 117 -9.38 9.34 17.48
CA ALA A 117 -8.90 8.29 18.38
C ALA A 117 -8.26 7.16 17.57
N TRP A 118 -7.40 6.39 18.22
CA TRP A 118 -6.77 5.21 17.61
C TRP A 118 -6.61 4.08 18.64
N GLU A 119 -6.61 2.85 18.12
CA GLU A 119 -6.30 1.62 18.84
C GLU A 119 -5.19 0.89 18.09
N TYR A 120 -4.12 0.48 18.80
CA TYR A 120 -2.97 -0.20 18.23
C TYR A 120 -2.80 -1.60 18.82
N GLU A 121 -2.98 -2.61 17.98
CA GLU A 121 -2.77 -4.01 18.31
C GLU A 121 -1.30 -4.39 18.09
N ARG A 122 -0.62 -4.75 19.20
CA ARG A 122 0.83 -4.90 19.25
C ARG A 122 1.31 -6.28 18.80
N GLY A 123 2.53 -6.34 18.26
CA GLY A 123 3.29 -7.59 18.07
C GLY A 123 3.50 -8.03 16.63
N HIS A 124 3.04 -7.26 15.65
CA HIS A 124 3.29 -7.58 14.24
C HIS A 124 4.72 -7.22 13.82
N GLU A 125 5.28 -7.95 12.88
CA GLU A 125 6.57 -7.72 12.22
C GLU A 125 7.68 -7.19 13.15
N SER A 126 8.12 -5.95 12.92
CA SER A 126 9.20 -5.29 13.65
C SER A 126 8.75 -4.59 14.93
N ASP A 127 7.48 -4.72 15.36
CA ASP A 127 6.96 -4.05 16.56
C ASP A 127 7.78 -4.40 17.81
N PRO A 128 8.43 -3.43 18.47
CA PRO A 128 9.21 -3.65 19.68
C PRO A 128 8.33 -3.85 20.92
N TRP A 129 7.39 -4.82 20.87
CA TRP A 129 6.44 -5.06 21.94
C TRP A 129 7.04 -5.80 23.12
N LYS A 130 7.80 -6.88 22.88
CA LYS A 130 8.44 -7.68 23.92
C LYS A 130 9.95 -7.56 23.85
N THR A 131 10.62 -7.62 25.01
CA THR A 131 12.09 -7.48 25.11
C THR A 131 12.84 -8.80 25.06
N ARG A 132 12.14 -9.93 25.22
CA ARG A 132 12.70 -11.28 25.19
C ARG A 132 11.70 -12.25 24.56
N PRO A 133 12.16 -13.23 23.79
CA PRO A 133 11.30 -14.28 23.26
C PRO A 133 10.80 -15.17 24.40
N ASP A 134 9.65 -15.81 24.18
CA ASP A 134 9.26 -16.96 24.98
C ASP A 134 10.29 -18.09 24.77
N PRO A 135 10.79 -18.75 25.83
CA PRO A 135 11.81 -19.80 25.70
C PRO A 135 11.38 -21.02 24.88
N SER A 136 10.08 -21.22 24.69
CA SER A 136 9.52 -22.30 23.86
C SER A 136 9.49 -21.97 22.37
N TRP A 137 9.60 -20.69 22.01
CA TRP A 137 9.59 -20.26 20.61
C TRP A 137 10.96 -20.49 19.95
N ILE A 138 10.97 -21.22 18.85
CA ILE A 138 12.13 -21.38 17.97
C ILE A 138 11.88 -20.48 16.75
N GLY A 139 12.74 -19.46 16.56
CA GLY A 139 12.62 -18.50 15.48
C GLY A 139 12.57 -19.16 14.10
N ALA A 140 11.78 -18.59 13.20
CA ALA A 140 11.69 -19.06 11.84
C ALA A 140 12.98 -18.74 11.05
N PRO A 141 13.35 -19.53 10.03
CA PRO A 141 14.47 -19.24 9.16
C PRO A 141 14.34 -17.88 8.48
N SER A 142 15.46 -17.18 8.35
CA SER A 142 15.53 -15.89 7.68
C SER A 142 16.37 -15.99 6.41
N PHE A 143 15.88 -15.39 5.34
CA PHE A 143 16.58 -15.26 4.06
C PHE A 143 17.25 -13.87 3.90
N GLY A 144 17.85 -13.37 4.99
CA GLY A 144 18.63 -12.12 5.01
C GLY A 144 17.96 -10.94 5.75
N ARG A 145 16.78 -11.13 6.34
CA ARG A 145 16.13 -10.14 7.22
C ARG A 145 16.34 -10.50 8.69
N GLY A 146 16.60 -9.48 9.52
CA GLY A 146 16.55 -9.63 10.97
C GLY A 146 15.13 -9.43 11.48
N HIS A 147 14.65 -10.32 12.35
CA HIS A 147 13.28 -10.30 12.87
C HIS A 147 13.21 -10.50 14.40
N THR A 148 14.23 -10.05 15.10
CA THR A 148 14.36 -10.20 16.54
C THR A 148 13.13 -9.70 17.33
N HIS A 149 12.52 -8.59 16.90
CA HIS A 149 11.32 -8.05 17.56
C HIS A 149 10.13 -8.99 17.41
N TYR A 150 9.93 -9.54 16.22
CA TYR A 150 8.87 -10.52 16.00
C TYR A 150 9.07 -11.77 16.85
N ASP A 151 10.27 -12.36 16.85
CA ASP A 151 10.58 -13.54 17.65
C ASP A 151 10.38 -13.29 19.16
N ASN A 152 10.69 -12.08 19.63
CA ASN A 152 10.42 -11.68 21.01
C ASN A 152 8.93 -11.66 21.35
N SER A 153 8.06 -11.37 20.38
CA SER A 153 6.63 -11.22 20.56
C SER A 153 5.86 -12.51 20.27
N ARG A 154 6.30 -13.28 19.27
CA ARG A 154 5.59 -14.43 18.73
C ARG A 154 5.29 -15.54 19.75
N GLY A 155 6.22 -15.84 20.65
CA GLY A 155 6.04 -16.85 21.69
C GLY A 155 4.90 -16.55 22.68
N TYR A 156 4.35 -15.33 22.65
CA TYR A 156 3.20 -14.94 23.48
C TYR A 156 1.85 -15.12 22.77
N PHE A 157 1.82 -15.59 21.53
CA PHE A 157 0.59 -15.90 20.80
C PHE A 157 0.26 -17.38 21.00
N ASN A 158 -0.86 -17.68 21.69
CA ASN A 158 -1.27 -19.02 22.06
C ASN A 158 -2.31 -19.63 21.09
N GLY A 159 -2.96 -18.81 20.29
CA GLY A 159 -3.96 -19.23 19.30
C GLY A 159 -4.22 -18.09 18.30
N ALA A 160 -5.05 -18.33 17.29
CA ALA A 160 -5.32 -17.37 16.23
C ALA A 160 -5.77 -16.01 16.79
N GLU A 161 -6.55 -16.02 17.86
CA GLU A 161 -7.08 -14.79 18.48
C GLU A 161 -6.02 -13.90 19.14
N ASP A 162 -4.81 -14.39 19.36
CA ASP A 162 -3.70 -13.62 19.94
C ASP A 162 -2.85 -12.92 18.86
N PHE A 163 -2.99 -13.33 17.61
CA PHE A 163 -2.28 -12.68 16.50
C PHE A 163 -2.80 -11.26 16.27
N PRO A 164 -1.94 -10.32 15.89
CA PRO A 164 -2.30 -8.91 15.73
C PRO A 164 -3.44 -8.68 14.75
N GLY A 165 -3.40 -9.28 13.55
CA GLY A 165 -4.45 -9.12 12.53
C GLY A 165 -5.84 -9.56 13.01
N PRO A 166 -6.02 -10.80 13.53
CA PRO A 166 -7.26 -11.22 14.17
C PRO A 166 -7.74 -10.28 15.28
N ARG A 167 -6.84 -9.73 16.10
CA ARG A 167 -7.22 -8.76 17.14
C ARG A 167 -7.71 -7.45 16.54
N THR A 168 -7.03 -6.94 15.51
CA THR A 168 -7.40 -5.72 14.78
C THR A 168 -8.81 -5.85 14.19
N MET A 169 -9.12 -6.95 13.52
CA MET A 169 -10.45 -7.18 12.95
C MET A 169 -11.52 -7.32 14.04
N ARG A 170 -11.23 -7.97 15.16
CA ARG A 170 -12.15 -8.10 16.29
C ARG A 170 -12.39 -6.75 16.98
N ALA A 171 -11.34 -5.95 17.16
CA ALA A 171 -11.48 -4.58 17.69
C ALA A 171 -12.35 -3.71 16.77
N ALA A 172 -12.14 -3.81 15.45
CA ALA A 172 -12.95 -3.12 14.46
C ALA A 172 -14.43 -3.56 14.50
N ALA A 173 -14.69 -4.86 14.52
CA ALA A 173 -16.05 -5.40 14.65
C ALA A 173 -16.72 -4.95 15.94
N LYS A 174 -15.97 -4.93 17.05
CA LYS A 174 -16.45 -4.41 18.33
C LYS A 174 -16.78 -2.92 18.26
N TRP A 175 -15.94 -2.11 17.66
CA TRP A 175 -16.20 -0.68 17.49
C TRP A 175 -17.47 -0.44 16.66
N ILE A 176 -17.66 -1.21 15.58
CA ILE A 176 -18.86 -1.12 14.74
C ILE A 176 -20.13 -1.47 15.55
N ARG A 177 -20.07 -2.51 16.41
CA ARG A 177 -21.21 -2.90 17.26
C ARG A 177 -21.51 -1.88 18.36
N ASP A 178 -20.49 -1.37 19.03
CA ASP A 178 -20.64 -0.61 20.27
C ASP A 178 -20.71 0.90 20.05
N ALA A 179 -19.82 1.46 19.19
CA ALA A 179 -19.65 2.89 19.02
C ALA A 179 -20.48 3.45 17.84
N SER A 180 -20.48 2.78 16.68
CA SER A 180 -21.13 3.31 15.50
C SER A 180 -22.64 3.58 15.68
N PRO A 181 -23.43 2.72 16.38
CA PRO A 181 -24.83 3.03 16.66
C PRO A 181 -25.02 4.26 17.53
N GLN A 182 -24.09 4.52 18.47
CA GLN A 182 -24.15 5.70 19.35
C GLN A 182 -23.91 7.00 18.59
N HIS A 183 -22.93 6.99 17.65
CA HIS A 183 -22.68 8.12 16.76
C HIS A 183 -23.89 8.38 15.84
N ARG A 184 -24.39 7.32 15.20
CA ARG A 184 -25.57 7.41 14.32
C ARG A 184 -26.83 7.92 15.06
N ALA A 185 -27.05 7.49 16.31
CA ALA A 185 -28.18 7.96 17.13
C ALA A 185 -28.11 9.45 17.47
N LYS A 186 -26.91 10.05 17.45
CA LYS A 186 -26.69 11.48 17.65
C LYS A 186 -26.55 12.27 16.35
N ASP A 187 -26.72 11.61 15.19
CA ASP A 187 -26.44 12.15 13.84
C ASP A 187 -24.99 12.65 13.69
N GLU A 188 -24.05 12.05 14.44
CA GLU A 188 -22.62 12.27 14.32
C GLU A 188 -22.07 11.38 13.19
N ARG A 189 -21.45 12.00 12.21
CA ARG A 189 -20.81 11.30 11.08
C ARG A 189 -19.47 10.73 11.53
N PHE A 190 -19.06 9.58 10.92
CA PHE A 190 -17.78 8.97 11.25
C PHE A 190 -17.05 8.42 10.02
N MET A 191 -15.74 8.31 10.14
CA MET A 191 -14.85 7.49 9.31
C MET A 191 -14.10 6.50 10.20
N LEU A 192 -14.30 5.22 10.00
CA LEU A 192 -13.48 4.15 10.59
C LEU A 192 -12.43 3.73 9.56
N PHE A 193 -11.16 3.78 9.94
CA PHE A 193 -10.05 3.27 9.14
C PHE A 193 -9.46 2.05 9.85
N ILE A 194 -9.63 0.88 9.25
CA ILE A 194 -9.05 -0.39 9.68
C ILE A 194 -7.80 -0.59 8.84
N ASP A 195 -6.64 -0.36 9.43
CA ASP A 195 -5.33 -0.51 8.77
C ASP A 195 -4.69 -1.79 9.31
N GLU A 196 -4.99 -2.87 8.65
CA GLU A 196 -4.63 -4.22 9.03
C GLU A 196 -3.42 -4.66 8.20
N PHE A 197 -2.38 -5.15 8.89
CA PHE A 197 -1.09 -5.39 8.28
C PHE A 197 -0.98 -6.77 7.59
N ASP A 198 -1.91 -7.70 7.83
CA ASP A 198 -1.98 -8.97 7.09
C ASP A 198 -2.60 -8.75 5.69
N PRO A 199 -2.19 -9.52 4.67
CA PRO A 199 -1.28 -10.66 4.71
C PRO A 199 0.22 -10.34 4.50
N HIS A 200 0.70 -9.13 4.83
CA HIS A 200 2.14 -8.83 4.84
C HIS A 200 2.94 -9.88 5.64
N GLU A 201 4.21 -10.05 5.32
CA GLU A 201 5.08 -10.90 6.13
C GLU A 201 5.25 -10.34 7.58
N PRO A 202 5.46 -11.21 8.58
CA PRO A 202 5.71 -12.66 8.48
C PRO A 202 4.44 -13.45 8.14
N PHE A 203 4.53 -14.40 7.21
CA PHE A 203 3.41 -15.25 6.80
C PHE A 203 3.14 -16.33 7.86
N ASP A 204 3.07 -15.91 9.10
CA ASP A 204 2.92 -16.78 10.26
C ASP A 204 1.45 -16.90 10.67
N THR A 205 1.04 -18.11 10.92
CA THR A 205 -0.31 -18.45 11.38
C THR A 205 -0.22 -19.57 12.42
N PRO A 206 -1.21 -19.72 13.31
CA PRO A 206 -1.28 -20.87 14.19
C PRO A 206 -1.50 -22.16 13.39
N GLU A 207 -1.25 -23.31 14.05
CA GLU A 207 -1.19 -24.64 13.43
C GLU A 207 -2.45 -24.98 12.62
N GLU A 208 -3.63 -24.60 13.11
CA GLU A 208 -4.90 -24.85 12.41
C GLU A 208 -5.03 -24.19 11.03
N TRP A 209 -4.24 -23.15 10.75
CA TRP A 209 -4.18 -22.45 9.47
C TRP A 209 -2.92 -22.80 8.68
N ALA A 210 -1.78 -23.02 9.36
CA ALA A 210 -0.47 -23.13 8.75
C ALA A 210 -0.36 -24.27 7.70
N MET A 211 -1.15 -25.33 7.87
CA MET A 211 -1.12 -26.51 6.98
C MET A 211 -2.26 -26.49 5.92
N LYS A 212 -3.01 -25.40 5.81
CA LYS A 212 -4.22 -25.35 4.96
C LYS A 212 -3.93 -25.62 3.49
N TYR A 213 -2.81 -25.12 2.96
CA TYR A 213 -2.46 -25.23 1.54
C TYR A 213 -1.24 -26.09 1.27
N ASP A 214 -0.54 -26.57 2.31
CA ASP A 214 0.60 -27.46 2.19
C ASP A 214 0.76 -28.32 3.46
N ASP A 215 -0.03 -29.37 3.56
CA ASP A 215 -0.04 -30.33 4.66
C ASP A 215 1.09 -31.38 4.61
N THR A 216 1.93 -31.32 3.57
CA THR A 216 3.04 -32.23 3.35
C THR A 216 4.40 -31.64 3.73
N TRP A 217 4.43 -30.43 4.26
CA TRP A 217 5.66 -29.78 4.66
C TRP A 217 6.16 -30.31 6.01
N GLU A 218 7.37 -30.88 6.02
CA GLU A 218 8.05 -31.41 7.21
C GLU A 218 9.26 -30.56 7.62
N GLY A 219 9.52 -29.45 6.90
CA GLY A 219 10.64 -28.55 7.16
C GLY A 219 10.39 -27.54 8.26
N PRO A 220 11.31 -26.61 8.48
CA PRO A 220 11.12 -25.51 9.43
C PRO A 220 10.00 -24.56 8.94
N HIS A 221 9.42 -23.81 9.87
CA HIS A 221 8.36 -22.84 9.56
C HIS A 221 8.92 -21.66 8.75
N LEU A 222 8.52 -21.53 7.48
CA LEU A 222 9.04 -20.56 6.52
C LEU A 222 8.08 -19.35 6.39
N VAL A 223 8.15 -18.43 7.33
CA VAL A 223 7.22 -17.27 7.39
C VAL A 223 7.83 -15.98 6.81
N TRP A 224 9.14 -15.96 6.57
CA TRP A 224 9.85 -14.83 6.01
C TRP A 224 10.28 -15.11 4.58
N PRO A 225 9.71 -14.43 3.56
CA PRO A 225 10.16 -14.58 2.18
C PRO A 225 11.53 -13.92 1.99
N PRO A 226 12.33 -14.37 0.99
CA PRO A 226 13.48 -13.59 0.55
C PRO A 226 13.01 -12.25 -0.07
N TYR A 227 13.93 -11.28 -0.12
CA TYR A 227 13.77 -10.06 -0.92
C TYR A 227 14.79 -10.11 -2.04
N ALA A 228 14.44 -10.75 -3.13
CA ALA A 228 15.38 -11.06 -4.20
C ALA A 228 14.72 -11.18 -5.57
N VAL A 229 15.53 -10.97 -6.58
CA VAL A 229 15.27 -11.35 -7.99
C VAL A 229 15.94 -12.69 -8.23
N ASP A 230 15.29 -13.60 -8.96
CA ASP A 230 15.82 -14.93 -9.30
C ASP A 230 16.29 -15.75 -8.10
N ALA A 231 15.50 -15.71 -6.99
CA ALA A 231 15.88 -16.35 -5.73
C ALA A 231 16.08 -17.86 -5.86
N ILE A 232 15.28 -18.55 -6.67
CA ILE A 232 15.41 -19.98 -6.94
C ILE A 232 16.65 -20.23 -7.80
N ALA A 233 16.86 -19.45 -8.85
CA ALA A 233 18.03 -19.58 -9.74
C ALA A 233 19.35 -19.29 -9.01
N GLN A 234 19.33 -18.37 -8.04
CA GLN A 234 20.48 -18.06 -7.18
C GLN A 234 20.70 -19.06 -6.04
N GLY A 235 19.78 -20.01 -5.85
CA GLY A 235 19.86 -20.98 -4.77
C GLY A 235 19.63 -20.39 -3.37
N ILE A 236 18.98 -19.23 -3.26
CA ILE A 236 18.57 -18.63 -1.98
C ILE A 236 17.49 -19.48 -1.35
N ILE A 237 16.53 -19.92 -2.16
CA ILE A 237 15.49 -20.89 -1.82
C ILE A 237 15.38 -21.93 -2.94
N ASN A 238 14.89 -23.11 -2.61
CA ASN A 238 14.54 -24.12 -3.61
C ASN A 238 13.03 -24.08 -3.94
N LYS A 239 12.60 -24.79 -4.99
CA LYS A 239 11.21 -24.82 -5.43
C LYS A 239 10.23 -25.33 -4.37
N ARG A 240 10.66 -26.25 -3.49
CA ARG A 240 9.79 -26.78 -2.43
C ARG A 240 9.59 -25.75 -1.32
N GLU A 241 10.65 -25.02 -0.96
CA GLU A 241 10.59 -23.88 -0.03
C GLU A 241 9.74 -22.73 -0.62
N ALA A 242 9.92 -22.42 -1.90
CA ALA A 242 9.12 -21.43 -2.61
C ALA A 242 7.61 -21.75 -2.51
N HIS A 243 7.23 -23.00 -2.79
CA HIS A 243 5.84 -23.45 -2.65
C HIS A 243 5.33 -23.31 -1.20
N GLN A 244 6.15 -23.67 -0.20
CA GLN A 244 5.78 -23.54 1.18
C GLN A 244 5.57 -22.08 1.61
N ILE A 245 6.47 -21.15 1.23
CA ILE A 245 6.32 -19.73 1.54
C ILE A 245 5.03 -19.17 0.92
N HIS A 246 4.74 -19.52 -0.35
CA HIS A 246 3.51 -19.11 -1.02
C HIS A 246 2.26 -19.67 -0.31
N SER A 247 2.31 -20.95 0.11
CA SER A 247 1.25 -21.58 0.87
C SER A 247 1.01 -20.91 2.23
N GLN A 248 2.07 -20.46 2.91
CA GLN A 248 1.94 -19.70 4.17
C GLN A 248 1.27 -18.33 3.96
N TYR A 249 1.59 -17.62 2.87
CA TYR A 249 0.86 -16.42 2.49
C TYR A 249 -0.62 -16.70 2.31
N GLY A 250 -0.99 -17.74 1.57
CA GLY A 250 -2.38 -18.15 1.37
C GLY A 250 -3.10 -18.52 2.67
N SER A 251 -2.40 -19.21 3.58
CA SER A 251 -2.93 -19.55 4.90
C SER A 251 -3.22 -18.31 5.73
N LYS A 252 -2.31 -17.33 5.71
CA LYS A 252 -2.48 -16.04 6.38
C LYS A 252 -3.63 -15.23 5.75
N LEU A 253 -3.71 -15.18 4.43
CA LEU A 253 -4.81 -14.55 3.71
C LEU A 253 -6.18 -15.16 4.08
N SER A 254 -6.27 -16.48 4.15
CA SER A 254 -7.52 -17.15 4.55
C SER A 254 -7.85 -16.92 6.03
N MET A 255 -6.86 -16.82 6.90
CA MET A 255 -7.08 -16.49 8.31
C MET A 255 -7.65 -15.08 8.44
N ILE A 256 -7.06 -14.08 7.79
CA ILE A 256 -7.56 -12.71 7.90
C ILE A 256 -8.92 -12.53 7.22
N ASP A 257 -9.19 -13.23 6.12
CA ASP A 257 -10.51 -13.28 5.50
C ASP A 257 -11.58 -13.79 6.47
N HIS A 258 -11.26 -14.82 7.27
CA HIS A 258 -12.16 -15.34 8.30
C HIS A 258 -12.52 -14.23 9.32
N TYR A 259 -11.52 -13.49 9.81
CA TYR A 259 -11.76 -12.40 10.78
C TYR A 259 -12.40 -11.16 10.16
N LEU A 260 -12.17 -10.88 8.88
CA LEU A 260 -12.93 -9.89 8.12
C LEU A 260 -14.44 -10.20 8.14
N GLY A 261 -14.80 -11.49 8.12
CA GLY A 261 -16.19 -11.93 8.28
C GLY A 261 -16.87 -11.32 9.52
N GLN A 262 -16.17 -11.19 10.65
CA GLN A 262 -16.72 -10.59 11.87
C GLN A 262 -16.99 -9.08 11.72
N VAL A 263 -16.18 -8.37 10.91
CA VAL A 263 -16.41 -6.96 10.55
C VAL A 263 -17.68 -6.82 9.70
N LEU A 264 -17.83 -7.70 8.70
CA LEU A 264 -19.00 -7.71 7.83
C LEU A 264 -20.28 -8.07 8.61
N ASP A 265 -20.20 -9.02 9.55
CA ASP A 265 -21.31 -9.39 10.44
C ASP A 265 -21.70 -8.21 11.32
N ALA A 266 -20.75 -7.46 11.87
CA ALA A 266 -21.01 -6.27 12.67
C ALA A 266 -21.73 -5.18 11.85
N LEU A 267 -21.37 -5.01 10.58
CA LEU A 267 -22.06 -4.10 9.67
C LEU A 267 -23.51 -4.56 9.39
N ASP A 268 -23.73 -5.87 9.22
CA ASP A 268 -25.08 -6.45 9.06
C ASP A 268 -25.93 -6.25 10.35
N GLU A 269 -25.40 -6.62 11.51
CA GLU A 269 -26.07 -6.53 12.81
C GLU A 269 -26.51 -5.11 13.19
N THR A 270 -25.72 -4.11 12.80
CA THR A 270 -25.97 -2.69 13.11
C THR A 270 -26.75 -1.95 12.01
N ASN A 271 -27.15 -2.63 10.94
CA ASN A 271 -27.74 -2.05 9.72
C ASN A 271 -26.89 -0.87 9.18
N ALA A 272 -25.56 -0.99 9.26
CA ALA A 272 -24.65 0.08 8.85
C ALA A 272 -24.66 0.27 7.33
N TRP A 273 -25.01 -0.75 6.56
CA TRP A 273 -25.10 -0.70 5.09
C TRP A 273 -26.08 0.36 4.55
N ASP A 274 -27.05 0.79 5.34
CA ASP A 274 -28.07 1.75 4.90
C ASP A 274 -27.49 3.15 4.64
N ASP A 275 -26.43 3.54 5.36
CA ASP A 275 -25.88 4.90 5.33
C ASP A 275 -24.35 4.97 5.36
N THR A 276 -23.66 3.84 5.22
CA THR A 276 -22.20 3.74 5.30
C THR A 276 -21.63 3.16 4.03
N ALA A 277 -20.68 3.86 3.41
CA ALA A 277 -19.85 3.29 2.35
C ALA A 277 -18.74 2.44 2.96
N VAL A 278 -18.42 1.31 2.32
CA VAL A 278 -17.33 0.42 2.74
C VAL A 278 -16.35 0.26 1.60
N VAL A 279 -15.08 0.61 1.84
CA VAL A 279 -13.98 0.49 0.89
C VAL A 279 -13.04 -0.59 1.39
N LEU A 280 -12.85 -1.67 0.63
CA LEU A 280 -11.75 -2.60 0.82
C LEU A 280 -10.67 -2.28 -0.20
N CYS A 281 -9.45 -2.07 0.26
CA CYS A 281 -8.29 -1.75 -0.57
C CYS A 281 -7.02 -2.35 0.01
N THR A 282 -5.93 -2.18 -0.71
CA THR A 282 -4.57 -2.46 -0.24
C THR A 282 -3.66 -1.31 -0.63
N ASP A 283 -2.49 -1.25 -0.07
CA ASP A 283 -1.44 -0.29 -0.40
C ASP A 283 -0.66 -0.71 -1.66
N HIS A 284 -0.27 -1.98 -1.77
CA HIS A 284 0.39 -2.62 -2.91
C HIS A 284 0.23 -4.15 -2.82
N GLY A 285 0.69 -4.87 -3.85
CA GLY A 285 0.84 -6.32 -3.81
C GLY A 285 2.16 -6.77 -3.19
N HIS A 286 2.48 -8.05 -3.40
CA HIS A 286 3.71 -8.69 -2.94
C HIS A 286 4.19 -9.71 -3.98
N TYR A 287 5.48 -9.77 -4.27
CA TYR A 287 6.03 -10.80 -5.14
C TYR A 287 6.26 -12.10 -4.35
N LEU A 288 5.67 -13.19 -4.81
CA LEU A 288 5.71 -14.51 -4.18
C LEU A 288 6.34 -15.59 -5.06
N GLY A 289 7.16 -15.17 -6.04
CA GLY A 289 7.84 -16.09 -6.93
C GLY A 289 6.92 -16.79 -7.94
N ASP A 290 5.82 -16.16 -8.32
CA ASP A 290 4.77 -16.70 -9.19
C ASP A 290 5.24 -16.82 -10.65
N SER A 291 6.39 -17.49 -10.86
CA SER A 291 6.98 -17.66 -12.18
C SER A 291 6.04 -18.33 -13.19
N ASP A 292 5.10 -19.15 -12.70
CA ASP A 292 4.08 -19.81 -13.53
C ASP A 292 3.00 -18.83 -13.99
N VAL A 293 2.79 -17.72 -13.27
CA VAL A 293 1.81 -16.68 -13.60
C VAL A 293 2.43 -15.55 -14.42
N HIS A 294 3.72 -15.20 -14.17
CA HIS A 294 4.38 -14.03 -14.78
C HIS A 294 5.71 -14.36 -15.47
N GLY A 295 6.23 -15.56 -15.29
CA GLY A 295 7.55 -15.93 -15.79
C GLY A 295 8.71 -15.29 -15.06
N ARG A 296 8.48 -14.65 -13.88
CA ARG A 296 9.51 -13.97 -13.08
C ARG A 296 9.66 -14.60 -11.72
N ASP A 297 10.89 -14.91 -11.33
CA ASP A 297 11.25 -15.37 -9.98
C ASP A 297 11.56 -14.14 -9.10
N LEU A 298 10.50 -13.39 -8.73
CA LEU A 298 10.58 -12.21 -7.88
C LEU A 298 9.99 -12.51 -6.50
N TRP A 299 10.66 -12.03 -5.47
CA TRP A 299 10.27 -12.27 -4.08
C TRP A 299 10.35 -11.01 -3.22
N GLY A 300 9.38 -10.81 -2.36
CA GLY A 300 9.28 -9.62 -1.53
C GLY A 300 8.92 -8.37 -2.33
N LYS A 301 9.61 -7.30 -2.07
CA LYS A 301 9.50 -6.01 -2.79
C LYS A 301 10.90 -5.57 -3.22
N PRO A 302 11.58 -6.32 -4.10
CA PRO A 302 12.94 -5.99 -4.51
C PRO A 302 12.99 -4.68 -5.29
N SER A 303 14.18 -4.11 -5.42
CA SER A 303 14.42 -2.90 -6.21
C SER A 303 14.38 -3.21 -7.70
N VAL A 304 13.20 -3.40 -8.26
CA VAL A 304 12.91 -3.62 -9.69
C VAL A 304 11.81 -2.65 -10.13
N PRO A 305 11.54 -2.49 -11.43
CA PRO A 305 10.34 -1.78 -11.89
C PRO A 305 9.06 -2.37 -11.26
N VAL A 306 8.04 -1.53 -11.11
CA VAL A 306 6.76 -1.97 -10.55
C VAL A 306 6.00 -2.75 -11.62
N TYR A 307 5.97 -4.08 -11.49
CA TYR A 307 5.16 -4.95 -12.35
C TYR A 307 3.71 -5.04 -11.84
N LYS A 308 2.83 -5.61 -12.65
CA LYS A 308 1.39 -5.68 -12.35
C LYS A 308 1.06 -6.33 -11.02
N GLU A 309 1.84 -7.33 -10.58
CA GLU A 309 1.62 -8.07 -9.34
C GLU A 309 1.74 -7.16 -8.11
N LEU A 310 2.68 -6.22 -8.17
CA LEU A 310 2.89 -5.23 -7.11
C LEU A 310 1.98 -4.01 -7.30
N GLY A 311 1.74 -3.61 -8.55
CA GLY A 311 1.15 -2.30 -8.88
C GLY A 311 -0.33 -2.32 -9.24
N ASN A 312 -0.89 -3.41 -9.81
CA ASN A 312 -2.33 -3.52 -10.10
C ASN A 312 -3.03 -4.23 -8.94
N ILE A 313 -3.63 -3.46 -8.05
CA ILE A 313 -4.11 -3.88 -6.74
C ILE A 313 -5.63 -4.02 -6.69
N PRO A 314 -6.19 -4.84 -5.77
CA PRO A 314 -7.63 -4.97 -5.61
C PRO A 314 -8.23 -3.74 -4.93
N MET A 315 -9.42 -3.35 -5.37
CA MET A 315 -10.28 -2.39 -4.68
C MET A 315 -11.74 -2.76 -4.89
N MET A 316 -12.52 -2.71 -3.82
CA MET A 316 -13.97 -2.91 -3.82
C MET A 316 -14.62 -1.78 -3.05
N ILE A 317 -15.75 -1.27 -3.55
CA ILE A 317 -16.51 -0.22 -2.88
C ILE A 317 -17.98 -0.65 -2.81
N TYR A 318 -18.45 -0.89 -1.60
CA TYR A 318 -19.89 -0.88 -1.32
C TYR A 318 -20.36 0.57 -1.16
N TRP A 319 -21.47 0.88 -1.81
CA TRP A 319 -22.07 2.21 -1.70
C TRP A 319 -23.59 2.08 -1.57
N PRO A 320 -24.24 2.74 -0.59
CA PRO A 320 -25.67 2.62 -0.39
C PRO A 320 -26.49 2.91 -1.65
N GLY A 321 -27.41 1.99 -1.98
CA GLY A 321 -28.29 2.12 -3.13
C GLY A 321 -27.66 1.91 -4.50
N VAL A 322 -26.39 1.51 -4.57
CA VAL A 322 -25.68 1.21 -5.83
C VAL A 322 -25.70 -0.30 -6.10
N THR A 323 -26.00 -0.66 -7.34
CA THR A 323 -25.97 -2.06 -7.78
C THR A 323 -24.54 -2.55 -7.97
N PRO A 324 -24.20 -3.72 -7.43
CA PRO A 324 -22.88 -4.33 -7.63
C PRO A 324 -22.54 -4.52 -9.11
N ARG A 325 -21.29 -4.27 -9.46
CA ARG A 325 -20.78 -4.43 -10.83
C ARG A 325 -19.26 -4.41 -10.88
N VAL A 326 -18.71 -4.79 -12.02
CA VAL A 326 -17.29 -4.61 -12.34
C VAL A 326 -17.08 -3.21 -12.96
N CYS A 327 -16.01 -2.53 -12.55
CA CYS A 327 -15.55 -1.26 -13.09
C CYS A 327 -14.10 -1.40 -13.57
N ASN A 328 -13.87 -1.21 -14.86
CA ASN A 328 -12.54 -1.34 -15.49
C ASN A 328 -11.84 0.02 -15.67
N ALA A 329 -12.42 1.11 -15.14
CA ALA A 329 -11.82 2.43 -15.24
C ALA A 329 -10.45 2.48 -14.54
N LEU A 330 -9.52 3.24 -15.12
CA LEU A 330 -8.21 3.48 -14.54
C LEU A 330 -8.34 4.34 -13.28
N THR A 331 -7.91 3.81 -12.13
CA THR A 331 -8.01 4.45 -10.80
C THR A 331 -6.72 4.23 -10.00
N THR A 332 -6.49 5.05 -8.96
CA THR A 332 -5.29 4.95 -8.13
C THR A 332 -5.57 5.29 -6.65
N SER A 333 -4.65 4.97 -5.77
CA SER A 333 -4.79 5.13 -4.31
C SER A 333 -5.20 6.55 -3.88
N THR A 334 -4.72 7.60 -4.56
CA THR A 334 -5.11 9.00 -4.27
C THR A 334 -6.59 9.29 -4.53
N ASP A 335 -7.27 8.48 -5.33
CA ASP A 335 -8.70 8.64 -5.62
C ASP A 335 -9.58 8.27 -4.42
N ILE A 336 -9.08 7.40 -3.53
CA ILE A 336 -9.75 7.07 -2.26
C ILE A 336 -9.85 8.34 -1.41
N HIS A 337 -8.75 9.09 -1.27
CA HIS A 337 -8.74 10.39 -0.59
C HIS A 337 -9.80 11.34 -1.16
N ALA A 338 -9.77 11.57 -2.48
CA ALA A 338 -10.69 12.49 -3.14
C ALA A 338 -12.15 12.07 -2.98
N THR A 339 -12.43 10.76 -2.99
CA THR A 339 -13.78 10.22 -2.79
C THR A 339 -14.26 10.42 -1.35
N ILE A 340 -13.42 10.17 -0.36
CA ILE A 340 -13.74 10.44 1.05
C ILE A 340 -13.99 11.93 1.27
N ALA A 341 -13.15 12.79 0.69
CA ALA A 341 -13.31 14.25 0.76
C ALA A 341 -14.68 14.68 0.21
N GLU A 342 -15.12 14.13 -0.92
CA GLU A 342 -16.43 14.41 -1.51
C GLU A 342 -17.60 13.89 -0.65
N VAL A 343 -17.48 12.70 -0.07
CA VAL A 343 -18.50 12.17 0.85
C VAL A 343 -18.79 13.14 1.99
N PHE A 344 -17.74 13.71 2.57
CA PHE A 344 -17.84 14.57 3.74
C PHE A 344 -17.85 16.08 3.42
N ASP A 345 -17.83 16.47 2.14
CA ASP A 345 -17.67 17.86 1.68
C ASP A 345 -16.42 18.51 2.32
N ALA A 346 -15.34 17.75 2.45
CA ALA A 346 -14.10 18.21 3.06
C ALA A 346 -13.17 18.81 2.00
N GLU A 347 -12.46 19.86 2.38
CA GLU A 347 -11.45 20.50 1.55
C GLU A 347 -10.10 20.42 2.25
N VAL A 348 -9.07 20.04 1.52
CA VAL A 348 -7.67 20.18 1.89
C VAL A 348 -7.03 21.29 1.08
N LYS A 349 -6.08 22.00 1.68
CA LYS A 349 -5.52 23.23 1.06
C LYS A 349 -4.21 23.01 0.32
N HIS A 350 -3.63 21.83 0.45
CA HIS A 350 -2.42 21.46 -0.26
C HIS A 350 -2.74 20.81 -1.62
N ARG A 351 -1.72 20.57 -2.42
CA ARG A 351 -1.80 19.88 -3.71
C ARG A 351 -2.25 18.43 -3.52
N THR A 352 -3.20 17.98 -4.31
CA THR A 352 -3.66 16.60 -4.40
C THR A 352 -3.69 16.13 -5.86
N HIS A 353 -3.61 14.82 -6.09
CA HIS A 353 -3.60 14.21 -7.43
C HIS A 353 -4.79 13.25 -7.66
N GLY A 354 -5.58 13.01 -6.63
CA GLY A 354 -6.75 12.15 -6.69
C GLY A 354 -7.92 12.80 -7.43
N THR A 355 -8.73 11.98 -8.05
CA THR A 355 -10.04 12.34 -8.63
C THR A 355 -11.10 11.51 -7.95
N SER A 356 -12.21 12.12 -7.54
CA SER A 356 -13.30 11.39 -6.89
C SER A 356 -13.83 10.27 -7.79
N LEU A 357 -14.10 9.13 -7.19
CA LEU A 357 -14.70 7.96 -7.83
C LEU A 357 -16.22 8.08 -7.98
N GLN A 358 -16.84 9.16 -7.46
CA GLN A 358 -18.29 9.34 -7.50
C GLN A 358 -18.89 9.18 -8.91
N PRO A 359 -18.30 9.77 -10.00
CA PRO A 359 -18.83 9.59 -11.35
C PRO A 359 -18.79 8.14 -11.83
N LEU A 360 -17.84 7.32 -11.35
CA LEU A 360 -17.80 5.89 -11.63
C LEU A 360 -18.81 5.13 -10.75
N ILE A 361 -18.99 5.54 -9.50
CA ILE A 361 -19.91 4.90 -8.54
C ILE A 361 -21.36 5.06 -8.97
N ASP A 362 -21.77 6.23 -9.42
CA ASP A 362 -23.15 6.50 -9.89
C ASP A 362 -23.35 6.18 -11.37
N ALA A 363 -22.31 5.69 -12.04
CA ALA A 363 -22.28 5.37 -13.47
C ALA A 363 -22.62 6.57 -14.40
N SER A 364 -22.38 7.79 -13.95
CA SER A 364 -22.48 9.00 -14.78
C SER A 364 -21.27 9.15 -15.72
N SER A 365 -20.17 8.48 -15.45
CA SER A 365 -19.01 8.33 -16.32
C SER A 365 -18.47 6.93 -16.30
N VAL A 366 -17.76 6.54 -17.36
CA VAL A 366 -17.00 5.28 -17.47
C VAL A 366 -15.50 5.51 -17.31
N ARG A 367 -15.06 6.76 -17.19
CA ARG A 367 -13.65 7.16 -17.13
C ARG A 367 -13.49 8.45 -16.34
N ILE A 368 -12.41 8.52 -15.55
CA ILE A 368 -12.07 9.72 -14.76
C ILE A 368 -10.66 10.25 -15.05
N ARG A 369 -9.82 9.45 -15.72
CA ARG A 369 -8.44 9.83 -16.09
C ARG A 369 -7.94 9.07 -17.30
N ASP A 370 -6.90 9.58 -17.93
CA ASP A 370 -6.23 8.98 -19.08
C ASP A 370 -4.95 8.25 -18.69
N TRP A 371 -4.34 8.65 -17.58
CA TRP A 371 -3.08 8.12 -17.07
C TRP A 371 -3.00 8.28 -15.55
N LEU A 372 -2.09 7.53 -14.94
CA LEU A 372 -1.62 7.71 -13.57
C LEU A 372 -0.12 7.49 -13.48
N LEU A 373 0.47 7.92 -12.36
CA LEU A 373 1.86 7.67 -12.03
C LEU A 373 1.97 6.72 -10.84
N THR A 374 3.02 5.88 -10.86
CA THR A 374 3.39 5.01 -9.74
C THR A 374 4.91 4.91 -9.64
N GLY A 375 5.42 4.66 -8.46
CA GLY A 375 6.85 4.49 -8.27
C GLY A 375 7.32 4.52 -6.83
N VAL A 376 8.63 4.42 -6.69
CA VAL A 376 9.37 4.61 -5.44
C VAL A 376 10.27 5.83 -5.61
N TRP A 377 10.35 6.68 -4.60
CA TRP A 377 11.22 7.85 -4.67
C TRP A 377 12.67 7.46 -4.99
N GLY A 378 13.28 8.19 -5.92
CA GLY A 378 14.65 7.92 -6.37
C GLY A 378 14.82 6.73 -7.32
N ARG A 379 13.72 6.06 -7.68
CA ARG A 379 13.70 4.93 -8.61
C ARG A 379 13.11 5.34 -9.96
N GLU A 380 12.73 4.34 -10.76
CA GLU A 380 11.98 4.54 -11.99
C GLU A 380 10.66 5.26 -11.72
N ILE A 381 10.20 6.06 -12.65
CA ILE A 381 8.83 6.57 -12.65
C ILE A 381 8.04 5.82 -13.71
N GLN A 382 6.91 5.31 -13.28
CA GLN A 382 6.03 4.53 -14.14
C GLN A 382 4.77 5.31 -14.48
N LEU A 383 4.45 5.35 -15.77
CA LEU A 383 3.20 5.84 -16.35
C LEU A 383 2.33 4.64 -16.68
N VAL A 384 1.08 4.65 -16.22
CA VAL A 384 0.08 3.63 -16.55
C VAL A 384 -1.09 4.29 -17.26
N THR A 385 -1.49 3.73 -18.39
CA THR A 385 -2.70 4.06 -19.15
C THR A 385 -3.62 2.84 -19.24
N GLU A 386 -4.75 2.94 -19.91
CA GLU A 386 -5.61 1.77 -20.18
C GLU A 386 -4.89 0.73 -21.04
N GLU A 387 -4.02 1.17 -21.97
CA GLU A 387 -3.34 0.31 -22.94
C GLU A 387 -1.90 -0.03 -22.54
N TRP A 388 -1.18 0.92 -21.92
CA TRP A 388 0.27 0.83 -21.72
C TRP A 388 0.68 0.94 -20.27
N ARG A 389 1.77 0.24 -19.94
CA ARG A 389 2.59 0.44 -18.74
C ARG A 389 3.99 0.79 -19.19
N TYR A 390 4.44 2.01 -18.90
CA TYR A 390 5.77 2.49 -19.24
C TYR A 390 6.53 2.88 -17.99
N SER A 391 7.66 2.24 -17.74
CA SER A 391 8.55 2.57 -16.62
C SER A 391 9.86 3.11 -17.17
N ARG A 392 10.24 4.31 -16.73
CA ARG A 392 11.47 4.97 -17.18
C ARG A 392 12.40 5.20 -16.01
N GLY A 393 13.58 4.61 -16.10
CA GLY A 393 14.71 4.83 -15.21
C GLY A 393 15.58 6.02 -15.66
N PRO A 394 16.61 6.36 -14.87
CA PRO A 394 17.61 7.34 -15.24
C PRO A 394 18.32 6.97 -16.56
N THR A 395 18.60 7.98 -17.39
CA THR A 395 19.33 7.80 -18.68
C THR A 395 20.85 7.94 -18.53
N GLY A 396 21.32 8.19 -17.33
CA GLY A 396 22.73 8.30 -16.94
C GLY A 396 22.87 8.08 -15.44
N ALA A 397 23.65 8.90 -14.77
CA ALA A 397 23.64 8.95 -13.32
C ALA A 397 22.23 9.23 -12.79
N ASN A 398 21.86 8.65 -11.65
CA ASN A 398 20.55 8.93 -11.01
C ASN A 398 20.58 10.31 -10.32
N ALA A 399 20.89 11.33 -11.09
CA ALA A 399 21.08 12.72 -10.68
C ALA A 399 20.64 13.68 -11.81
N PRO A 400 20.16 14.90 -11.45
CA PRO A 400 19.95 15.38 -10.09
C PRO A 400 18.77 14.67 -9.41
N LEU A 401 18.87 14.48 -8.11
CA LEU A 401 17.81 13.96 -7.27
C LEU A 401 17.82 14.73 -5.97
N SER A 402 16.65 15.16 -5.49
CA SER A 402 16.54 15.89 -4.24
C SER A 402 15.38 15.37 -3.40
N LEU A 403 15.53 15.50 -2.09
CA LEU A 403 14.48 15.28 -1.11
C LEU A 403 14.11 16.65 -0.52
N TRP A 404 12.81 16.96 -0.45
CA TRP A 404 12.27 18.17 0.14
C TRP A 404 11.39 17.81 1.32
N SER A 405 11.69 18.33 2.50
CA SER A 405 10.88 18.05 3.68
C SER A 405 11.02 19.16 4.72
N ASN A 406 9.99 19.43 5.49
CA ASN A 406 10.05 20.22 6.71
C ASN A 406 9.78 19.40 7.98
N ARG A 407 9.60 18.09 7.83
CA ARG A 407 9.52 17.11 8.91
C ARG A 407 10.42 15.91 8.58
N TRP A 408 11.71 16.08 8.84
CA TRP A 408 12.73 15.10 8.48
C TRP A 408 12.63 13.83 9.31
N SER A 409 11.92 12.88 8.77
CA SER A 409 11.72 11.55 9.33
C SER A 409 11.68 10.56 8.17
N THR A 410 12.53 9.56 8.19
CA THR A 410 12.61 8.52 7.15
C THR A 410 13.01 7.20 7.76
N MET A 411 12.64 6.09 7.08
CA MET A 411 13.00 4.75 7.50
C MET A 411 14.52 4.63 7.73
N PRO A 412 14.96 4.19 8.91
CA PRO A 412 16.39 4.05 9.20
C PRO A 412 17.02 2.96 8.34
N ILE A 413 18.29 3.16 7.97
CA ILE A 413 19.08 2.16 7.25
C ILE A 413 19.85 1.33 8.29
N ALA A 414 19.40 0.12 8.56
CA ALA A 414 19.99 -0.75 9.60
C ALA A 414 21.49 -1.01 9.38
N LYS A 415 21.93 -1.14 8.13
CA LYS A 415 23.35 -1.32 7.77
C LYS A 415 24.20 -0.07 8.04
N TYR A 416 23.57 1.11 8.10
CA TYR A 416 24.25 2.40 8.27
C TYR A 416 23.63 3.21 9.42
N PRO A 417 23.73 2.75 10.67
CA PRO A 417 23.01 3.34 11.80
C PRO A 417 23.39 4.79 12.12
N ASN A 418 24.55 5.26 11.62
CA ASN A 418 25.02 6.64 11.76
C ASN A 418 24.63 7.53 10.58
N TYR A 419 23.97 6.98 9.55
CA TYR A 419 23.48 7.77 8.42
C TYR A 419 22.36 8.70 8.89
N LYS A 420 22.52 9.98 8.63
CA LYS A 420 21.57 11.01 9.03
C LYS A 420 21.21 11.92 7.87
N MET A 421 19.96 12.30 7.81
CA MET A 421 19.47 13.35 6.93
C MET A 421 18.63 14.34 7.74
N PRO A 422 18.57 15.61 7.35
CA PRO A 422 19.37 16.24 6.29
C PRO A 422 20.85 16.31 6.68
N ASN A 423 21.75 16.38 5.71
CA ASN A 423 23.18 16.57 5.95
C ASN A 423 23.59 18.02 5.64
N PRO A 424 23.59 18.93 6.61
CA PRO A 424 23.88 20.33 6.39
C PRO A 424 25.36 20.60 6.02
N ASP A 425 26.27 19.70 6.41
CA ASP A 425 27.71 19.83 6.11
C ASP A 425 28.02 19.45 4.67
N GLU A 426 27.09 18.77 3.99
CA GLU A 426 27.33 18.32 2.63
C GLU A 426 26.46 19.06 1.61
N ARG A 427 25.30 19.31 1.60
CA ARG A 427 24.52 20.00 0.55
C ARG A 427 23.12 20.41 0.97
N ALA A 428 22.68 20.01 2.16
CA ALA A 428 21.37 20.40 2.62
C ALA A 428 21.25 21.92 2.75
N ASN A 429 20.17 22.48 2.29
CA ASN A 429 19.94 23.92 2.29
C ASN A 429 18.46 24.28 2.48
N LEU A 430 18.18 25.52 2.87
CA LEU A 430 16.81 26.03 2.90
C LEU A 430 16.36 26.35 1.48
N ASP A 431 15.19 25.85 1.13
CA ASP A 431 14.57 26.02 -0.19
C ASP A 431 13.05 26.11 -0.04
N LYS A 432 12.35 26.08 -1.13
CA LYS A 432 10.87 26.02 -1.18
C LYS A 432 10.44 24.69 -1.79
N MET A 433 9.34 24.16 -1.25
CA MET A 433 8.68 23.01 -1.87
C MET A 433 8.36 23.32 -3.33
N PRO A 434 8.76 22.49 -4.31
CA PRO A 434 8.50 22.72 -5.74
C PRO A 434 7.06 23.12 -6.02
N GLY A 435 6.86 24.15 -6.85
CA GLY A 435 5.54 24.71 -7.19
C GLY A 435 4.87 25.53 -6.08
N THR A 436 5.54 25.77 -4.95
CA THR A 436 4.96 26.49 -3.78
C THR A 436 5.86 27.58 -3.23
N THR A 437 5.36 28.30 -2.20
CA THR A 437 6.16 29.23 -1.38
C THR A 437 6.55 28.64 -0.02
N ILE A 438 6.26 27.36 0.22
CA ILE A 438 6.42 26.70 1.51
C ILE A 438 7.91 26.45 1.79
N PRO A 439 8.45 26.93 2.92
CA PRO A 439 9.85 26.73 3.26
C PRO A 439 10.09 25.27 3.68
N VAL A 440 11.12 24.67 3.10
CA VAL A 440 11.56 23.31 3.39
C VAL A 440 13.08 23.26 3.45
N ILE A 441 13.62 22.15 3.96
CA ILE A 441 15.01 21.79 3.74
C ILE A 441 15.07 20.89 2.49
N ARG A 442 15.89 21.27 1.53
CA ARG A 442 16.24 20.47 0.38
C ARG A 442 17.55 19.75 0.64
N GLN A 443 17.57 18.43 0.43
CA GLN A 443 18.79 17.61 0.40
C GLN A 443 19.03 17.13 -1.03
N PRO A 444 19.94 17.74 -1.79
CA PRO A 444 20.37 17.23 -3.09
C PRO A 444 21.27 15.99 -2.94
N PHE A 445 21.13 15.06 -3.87
CA PHE A 445 21.96 13.87 -4.00
C PHE A 445 22.71 13.92 -5.35
N VAL A 446 23.92 13.39 -5.35
CA VAL A 446 24.75 13.21 -6.53
C VAL A 446 25.13 11.75 -6.69
N GLU A 447 25.72 11.40 -7.82
CA GLU A 447 26.20 10.05 -8.09
C GLU A 447 27.15 9.56 -6.99
N GLY A 448 26.92 8.36 -6.49
CA GLY A 448 27.71 7.74 -5.42
C GLY A 448 27.23 8.05 -3.99
N ASP A 449 26.26 8.94 -3.82
CA ASP A 449 25.66 9.16 -2.50
C ASP A 449 24.87 7.94 -2.03
N LEU A 450 24.88 7.72 -0.71
CA LEU A 450 23.98 6.76 -0.09
C LEU A 450 22.56 7.35 -0.08
N LEU A 451 21.65 6.65 -0.72
CA LEU A 451 20.23 7.03 -0.77
C LEU A 451 19.44 6.42 0.40
N PRO A 452 18.27 6.98 0.74
CA PRO A 452 17.30 6.33 1.63
C PRO A 452 16.98 4.90 1.21
N PHE A 453 16.61 4.06 2.18
CA PHE A 453 16.58 2.59 2.05
C PHE A 453 15.95 2.07 0.76
N TRP A 454 14.71 2.45 0.45
CA TRP A 454 13.98 1.94 -0.72
C TRP A 454 14.45 2.51 -2.05
N ALA A 455 15.20 3.62 -2.03
CA ALA A 455 15.80 4.21 -3.22
C ALA A 455 17.12 3.57 -3.63
N MET A 456 17.73 2.75 -2.76
CA MET A 456 19.00 2.10 -3.04
C MET A 456 18.85 1.04 -4.14
N ALA A 457 19.37 1.33 -5.30
CA ALA A 457 19.41 0.41 -6.43
C ALA A 457 20.71 0.59 -7.22
N THR A 458 21.19 -0.50 -7.77
CA THR A 458 22.39 -0.51 -8.62
C THR A 458 22.07 -0.58 -10.11
N GLN A 459 20.84 -0.94 -10.46
CA GLN A 459 20.37 -1.08 -11.83
C GLN A 459 18.97 -0.52 -11.98
N PHE A 460 18.68 0.01 -13.15
CA PHE A 460 17.38 0.55 -13.54
C PHE A 460 17.01 -0.04 -14.90
N GLU A 461 15.72 -0.29 -15.08
CA GLU A 461 15.21 -0.82 -16.35
C GLU A 461 14.19 0.13 -16.96
N HIS A 462 14.26 0.27 -18.29
CA HIS A 462 13.16 0.85 -19.06
C HIS A 462 12.28 -0.30 -19.55
N ILE A 463 11.00 -0.23 -19.25
CA ILE A 463 10.03 -1.23 -19.71
C ILE A 463 8.81 -0.56 -20.33
N LEU A 464 8.29 -1.17 -21.38
CA LEU A 464 7.05 -0.78 -22.03
C LEU A 464 6.26 -2.02 -22.39
N TYR A 465 5.11 -2.19 -21.76
CA TYR A 465 4.20 -3.32 -21.99
C TYR A 465 2.86 -2.83 -22.53
N ASN A 466 2.35 -3.53 -23.57
CA ASN A 466 0.95 -3.37 -23.97
C ASN A 466 0.08 -4.27 -23.07
N ARG A 467 -0.69 -3.66 -22.19
CA ARG A 467 -1.49 -4.35 -21.17
C ARG A 467 -2.69 -5.12 -21.72
N GLN A 468 -3.14 -4.79 -22.93
CA GLN A 468 -4.26 -5.45 -23.61
C GLN A 468 -3.79 -6.66 -24.42
N GLU A 469 -2.69 -6.52 -25.17
CA GLU A 469 -2.14 -7.59 -26.02
C GLU A 469 -1.25 -8.55 -25.23
N ASP A 470 -0.60 -8.07 -24.17
CA ASP A 470 0.32 -8.82 -23.31
C ASP A 470 -0.03 -8.63 -21.82
N PRO A 471 -1.17 -9.21 -21.37
CA PRO A 471 -1.59 -9.08 -19.97
C PRO A 471 -0.60 -9.68 -18.97
N GLN A 472 0.33 -10.50 -19.43
CA GLN A 472 1.38 -11.12 -18.60
C GLN A 472 2.65 -10.27 -18.49
N GLU A 473 2.72 -9.13 -19.23
CA GLU A 473 3.90 -8.25 -19.23
C GLU A 473 5.19 -9.01 -19.55
N SER A 474 5.12 -9.90 -20.55
CA SER A 474 6.21 -10.82 -20.94
C SER A 474 7.13 -10.26 -22.02
N THR A 475 6.64 -9.30 -22.83
CA THR A 475 7.35 -8.76 -23.98
C THR A 475 7.60 -7.27 -23.83
N ASN A 476 8.82 -6.91 -23.40
CA ASN A 476 9.23 -5.52 -23.32
C ASN A 476 9.35 -4.90 -24.73
N ARG A 477 8.65 -3.81 -24.97
CA ARG A 477 8.55 -3.09 -26.26
C ARG A 477 9.30 -1.75 -26.26
N VAL A 478 10.20 -1.53 -25.31
CA VAL A 478 11.15 -0.40 -25.33
C VAL A 478 11.92 -0.41 -26.65
N ASP A 479 12.30 0.75 -27.16
CA ASP A 479 12.90 0.98 -28.49
C ASP A 479 11.97 0.70 -29.67
N GLY A 480 10.68 0.44 -29.42
CA GLY A 480 9.65 0.32 -30.44
C GLY A 480 8.98 1.65 -30.80
N SER A 481 8.07 1.60 -31.78
CA SER A 481 7.38 2.78 -32.32
C SER A 481 6.52 3.55 -31.30
N TYR A 482 6.11 2.90 -30.20
CA TYR A 482 5.24 3.48 -29.18
C TYR A 482 5.99 4.16 -28.02
N GLU A 483 7.31 3.96 -27.92
CA GLU A 483 8.07 4.52 -26.79
C GLU A 483 8.13 6.06 -26.84
N SER A 484 8.25 6.64 -28.03
CA SER A 484 8.27 8.11 -28.19
C SER A 484 7.02 8.78 -27.61
N ASP A 485 5.85 8.19 -27.85
CA ASP A 485 4.58 8.71 -27.34
C ASP A 485 4.47 8.54 -25.83
N ALA A 486 4.93 7.41 -25.30
CA ALA A 486 4.98 7.14 -23.86
C ALA A 486 5.94 8.11 -23.12
N VAL A 487 7.10 8.42 -23.72
CA VAL A 487 8.07 9.40 -23.21
C VAL A 487 7.44 10.80 -23.14
N GLU A 488 6.77 11.24 -24.22
CA GLU A 488 6.16 12.56 -24.25
C GLU A 488 4.98 12.66 -23.27
N LEU A 489 4.17 11.60 -23.15
CA LEU A 489 3.08 11.55 -22.18
C LEU A 489 3.60 11.57 -20.74
N LEU A 490 4.68 10.82 -20.44
CA LEU A 490 5.31 10.85 -19.11
C LEU A 490 5.86 12.24 -18.78
N ARG A 491 6.53 12.90 -19.75
CA ARG A 491 7.00 14.28 -19.62
C ARG A 491 5.84 15.23 -19.30
N HIS A 492 4.76 15.12 -20.05
CA HIS A 492 3.55 15.94 -19.84
C HIS A 492 2.93 15.68 -18.46
N ALA A 493 2.80 14.42 -18.06
CA ALA A 493 2.26 14.03 -16.76
C ALA A 493 3.07 14.61 -15.60
N LEU A 494 4.41 14.53 -15.65
CA LEU A 494 5.28 15.09 -14.61
C LEU A 494 5.16 16.63 -14.51
N VAL A 495 5.02 17.32 -15.64
CA VAL A 495 4.79 18.77 -15.64
C VAL A 495 3.41 19.10 -15.06
N GLN A 496 2.39 18.35 -15.43
CA GLN A 496 1.01 18.59 -14.97
C GLN A 496 0.84 18.41 -13.47
N VAL A 497 1.58 17.47 -12.87
CA VAL A 497 1.54 17.24 -11.41
C VAL A 497 2.55 18.09 -10.64
N GLU A 498 3.21 19.03 -11.32
CA GLU A 498 4.24 19.91 -10.74
C GLU A 498 5.37 19.13 -10.05
N ALA A 499 5.74 17.98 -10.63
CA ALA A 499 6.85 17.19 -10.12
C ALA A 499 8.17 18.00 -10.17
N PRO A 500 9.11 17.74 -9.26
CA PRO A 500 10.43 18.39 -9.32
C PRO A 500 11.10 18.25 -10.68
N SER A 501 11.69 19.35 -11.19
CA SER A 501 12.40 19.35 -12.48
C SER A 501 13.58 18.37 -12.52
N ASP A 502 14.10 17.99 -11.35
CA ASP A 502 15.11 16.95 -11.20
C ASP A 502 14.72 15.65 -11.94
N HIS A 503 13.43 15.31 -11.92
CA HIS A 503 12.92 14.11 -12.61
C HIS A 503 13.01 14.24 -14.14
N LEU A 504 12.73 15.41 -14.71
CA LEU A 504 12.85 15.62 -16.15
C LEU A 504 14.30 15.44 -16.60
N VAL A 505 15.24 15.99 -15.84
CA VAL A 505 16.69 15.90 -16.14
C VAL A 505 17.19 14.46 -16.01
N ARG A 506 16.99 13.81 -14.85
CA ARG A 506 17.55 12.48 -14.60
C ARG A 506 16.96 11.39 -15.50
N LEU A 507 15.69 11.55 -15.92
CA LEU A 507 15.02 10.61 -16.81
C LEU A 507 15.21 10.95 -18.31
N GLY A 508 15.97 12.02 -18.65
CA GLY A 508 16.21 12.43 -20.03
C GLY A 508 14.93 12.83 -20.76
N LEU A 509 14.07 13.64 -20.09
CA LEU A 509 12.77 14.12 -20.58
C LEU A 509 12.78 15.63 -20.89
N ASN A 510 13.95 16.27 -20.95
CA ASN A 510 14.11 17.70 -21.22
C ASN A 510 13.84 18.05 -22.70
#